data_baff50bde6b1d8203d26dfe86ac11f21
#
_entry.id   baff50bde6b1d8203d26dfe86ac11f21
#
_cell.length_a   1.000
_cell.length_b   1.000
_cell.length_c   1.000
_cell.angle_alpha   90.00
_cell.angle_beta   90.00
_cell.angle_gamma   90.00
#
_symmetry.space_group_name_H-M   'P 1'
#
loop_
_entity.id
_entity.type
_entity.pdbx_description
1 polymer ?
#
loop_
_entity_poly.entity_id
_entity_poly.type
_entity_poly.pdbx_seq_one_letter_code
_entity_poly.pdbx_strand_id
1 'polypeptide(L)'
;MKSLVFGGLSALFLLGLPLNLAANAQVFSSQRAAQSEALQAAYERDETLYLDRDGTYEYDLVLQSEATVGGLRLPTGTVIRGQFEPAEGGLVYVANSAEVDSRIFRISAVSELLRDDKDPRQTSAGAIATDAAIGAAGGYVIGEVLGDASFWEIAGGAAAGVLVGNTTAPLVVVVKPDQQITLFAN
;
A
#
# COMPACT_ATOMS: atom_id res chain seq x y z
N MET A 1 56.33 -64.90 -36.00
CA MET A 1 55.57 -63.96 -36.80
C MET A 1 54.90 -63.02 -35.85
N LYS A 2 55.44 -61.92 -35.69
CA LYS A 2 55.04 -60.49 -35.71
C LYS A 2 53.58 -60.27 -35.45
N SER A 3 53.27 -59.58 -34.35
CA SER A 3 52.29 -58.43 -34.38
C SER A 3 52.50 -57.54 -33.15
N LEU A 4 52.68 -56.28 -33.41
CA LEU A 4 52.76 -55.17 -32.48
C LEU A 4 51.30 -54.84 -31.95
N VAL A 5 51.25 -54.52 -30.69
CA VAL A 5 50.04 -53.81 -30.14
C VAL A 5 50.54 -52.51 -29.52
N PHE A 6 50.04 -51.43 -30.10
CA PHE A 6 50.24 -50.05 -29.61
C PHE A 6 49.29 -49.80 -28.44
N GLY A 7 49.85 -49.42 -27.33
CA GLY A 7 49.09 -48.89 -26.19
C GLY A 7 48.71 -47.40 -26.37
N GLY A 8 47.44 -47.10 -26.28
CA GLY A 8 46.92 -45.74 -26.23
C GLY A 8 46.72 -45.32 -24.79
N LEU A 9 47.47 -44.35 -24.36
CA LEU A 9 47.34 -43.71 -23.05
C LEU A 9 46.32 -42.57 -23.15
N SER A 10 45.08 -42.80 -22.68
CA SER A 10 44.07 -41.76 -22.59
C SER A 10 44.22 -41.00 -21.27
N ALA A 11 44.75 -39.79 -21.35
CA ALA A 11 44.76 -38.85 -20.24
C ALA A 11 43.37 -38.22 -20.10
N LEU A 12 42.69 -38.54 -19.02
CA LEU A 12 41.40 -37.90 -18.63
C LEU A 12 41.71 -36.57 -17.96
N PHE A 13 41.52 -35.47 -18.70
CA PHE A 13 41.57 -34.11 -18.15
C PHE A 13 40.26 -33.85 -17.39
N LEU A 14 40.30 -33.93 -16.08
CA LEU A 14 39.25 -33.40 -15.20
C LEU A 14 39.39 -31.86 -15.17
N LEU A 15 38.66 -31.19 -16.03
CA LEU A 15 38.41 -29.76 -15.93
C LEU A 15 37.54 -29.51 -14.68
N GLY A 16 38.20 -29.12 -13.58
CA GLY A 16 37.53 -28.61 -12.41
C GLY A 16 36.83 -27.29 -12.73
N LEU A 17 35.52 -27.31 -12.82
CA LEU A 17 34.72 -26.11 -12.84
C LEU A 17 34.77 -25.46 -11.44
N PRO A 18 35.18 -24.19 -11.29
CA PRO A 18 35.02 -23.51 -10.03
C PRO A 18 33.52 -23.32 -9.78
N LEU A 19 32.99 -24.03 -8.83
CA LEU A 19 31.64 -23.78 -8.27
C LEU A 19 31.64 -22.36 -7.71
N ASN A 20 30.90 -21.47 -8.38
CA ASN A 20 30.62 -20.12 -7.93
C ASN A 20 29.65 -20.14 -6.68
N LEU A 21 30.17 -20.67 -5.57
CA LEU A 21 29.45 -20.64 -4.27
C LEU A 21 29.35 -19.23 -3.70
N ALA A 22 30.23 -18.31 -4.13
CA ALA A 22 30.20 -16.93 -3.65
C ALA A 22 28.99 -16.10 -4.15
N ALA A 23 28.52 -16.36 -5.38
CA ALA A 23 27.39 -15.61 -5.94
C ALA A 23 26.08 -15.91 -5.22
N ASN A 24 25.87 -17.15 -4.78
CA ASN A 24 24.64 -17.52 -4.05
C ASN A 24 24.63 -16.95 -2.63
N ALA A 25 25.79 -16.86 -1.97
CA ALA A 25 25.88 -16.29 -0.62
C ALA A 25 25.53 -14.79 -0.60
N GLN A 26 25.90 -14.04 -1.65
CA GLN A 26 25.55 -12.62 -1.77
C GLN A 26 24.06 -12.37 -2.04
N VAL A 27 23.42 -13.24 -2.83
CA VAL A 27 21.96 -13.13 -3.06
C VAL A 27 21.18 -13.42 -1.79
N PHE A 28 21.56 -14.43 -1.02
CA PHE A 28 20.92 -14.74 0.25
C PHE A 28 21.16 -13.67 1.32
N SER A 29 22.33 -13.05 1.37
CA SER A 29 22.61 -11.96 2.29
C SER A 29 21.84 -10.68 1.93
N SER A 30 21.70 -10.36 0.64
CA SER A 30 20.93 -9.22 0.16
C SER A 30 19.43 -9.38 0.43
N GLN A 31 18.88 -10.58 0.23
CA GLN A 31 17.48 -10.87 0.56
C GLN A 31 17.22 -10.83 2.08
N ARG A 32 18.19 -11.29 2.88
CA ARG A 32 18.06 -11.25 4.34
C ARG A 32 18.18 -9.83 4.89
N ALA A 33 19.03 -8.98 4.30
CA ALA A 33 19.13 -7.57 4.65
C ALA A 33 17.83 -6.81 4.29
N ALA A 34 17.28 -7.05 3.09
CA ALA A 34 16.02 -6.45 2.67
C ALA A 34 14.83 -6.88 3.53
N GLN A 35 14.83 -8.11 4.04
CA GLN A 35 13.78 -8.59 4.97
C GLN A 35 13.93 -8.07 6.40
N SER A 36 15.15 -7.68 6.82
CA SER A 36 15.39 -7.13 8.16
C SER A 36 15.08 -5.64 8.30
N GLU A 37 14.86 -4.94 7.20
CA GLU A 37 14.54 -3.51 7.17
C GLU A 37 13.05 -3.21 6.99
N ALA A 38 12.22 -4.22 6.76
CA ALA A 38 10.77 -4.08 6.66
C ALA A 38 10.12 -4.29 8.04
N LEU A 39 9.35 -3.30 8.50
CA LEU A 39 8.59 -3.37 9.73
C LEU A 39 7.13 -3.64 9.41
N GLN A 40 6.55 -4.64 10.07
CA GLN A 40 5.12 -4.91 10.01
C GLN A 40 4.46 -4.25 11.22
N ALA A 41 3.74 -3.18 11.01
CA ALA A 41 3.04 -2.45 12.05
C ALA A 41 1.53 -2.41 11.78
N ALA A 42 0.73 -2.15 12.79
CA ALA A 42 -0.71 -2.01 12.66
C ALA A 42 -1.23 -0.86 13.53
N TYR A 43 -2.40 -0.35 13.15
CA TYR A 43 -3.17 0.59 13.95
C TYR A 43 -4.05 -0.21 14.91
N GLU A 44 -3.70 -0.19 16.21
CA GLU A 44 -4.36 -0.98 17.26
C GLU A 44 -5.44 -0.19 17.98
N ARG A 45 -6.49 0.24 17.28
CA ARG A 45 -7.69 0.81 17.90
C ARG A 45 -8.94 0.21 17.26
N ASP A 46 -10.03 0.21 18.00
CA ASP A 46 -11.31 -0.43 17.59
C ASP A 46 -12.04 0.33 16.47
N GLU A 47 -11.62 1.54 16.15
CA GLU A 47 -12.29 2.39 15.17
C GLU A 47 -11.56 2.41 13.83
N THR A 48 -12.32 2.45 12.73
CA THR A 48 -11.78 2.67 11.39
C THR A 48 -11.47 4.15 11.20
N LEU A 49 -10.26 4.47 10.74
CA LEU A 49 -9.90 5.82 10.36
C LEU A 49 -10.33 6.10 8.92
N TYR A 50 -10.88 7.29 8.71
CA TYR A 50 -11.19 7.84 7.40
C TYR A 50 -10.42 9.14 7.28
N LEU A 51 -9.26 9.08 6.65
CA LEU A 51 -8.30 10.16 6.54
C LEU A 51 -8.45 10.83 5.19
N ASP A 52 -8.67 12.15 5.19
CA ASP A 52 -8.67 12.92 3.95
C ASP A 52 -7.29 12.82 3.29
N ARG A 53 -7.25 12.57 2.00
CA ARG A 53 -6.00 12.35 1.25
C ARG A 53 -5.07 13.57 1.24
N ASP A 54 -5.60 14.77 1.47
CA ASP A 54 -4.84 16.02 1.44
C ASP A 54 -4.41 16.48 2.85
N GLY A 55 -4.77 15.71 3.90
CA GLY A 55 -4.47 16.00 5.30
C GLY A 55 -3.23 15.28 5.83
N THR A 56 -2.66 15.83 6.92
CA THR A 56 -1.60 15.19 7.70
C THR A 56 -2.16 14.78 9.07
N TYR A 57 -1.89 13.55 9.50
CA TYR A 57 -2.50 12.99 10.71
C TYR A 57 -1.47 12.24 11.56
N GLU A 58 -1.29 12.66 12.79
CA GLU A 58 -0.42 11.98 13.76
C GLU A 58 -1.13 10.78 14.37
N TYR A 59 -0.57 9.60 14.17
CA TYR A 59 -1.04 8.35 14.76
C TYR A 59 0.12 7.44 15.10
N ASP A 60 0.01 6.75 16.21
CA ASP A 60 0.96 5.72 16.59
C ASP A 60 0.53 4.36 15.98
N LEU A 61 1.50 3.61 15.47
CA LEU A 61 1.32 2.22 15.07
C LEU A 61 2.03 1.31 16.05
N VAL A 62 1.64 0.05 16.11
CA VAL A 62 2.26 -0.97 16.96
C VAL A 62 2.89 -2.06 16.11
N LEU A 63 4.14 -2.36 16.38
CA LEU A 63 4.91 -3.36 15.65
C LEU A 63 4.36 -4.77 15.92
N GLN A 64 3.96 -5.48 14.89
CA GLN A 64 3.31 -6.79 14.95
C GLN A 64 4.31 -7.95 14.98
N SER A 65 5.52 -7.71 14.51
CA SER A 65 6.61 -8.69 14.53
C SER A 65 7.93 -8.01 14.86
N GLU A 66 8.86 -8.75 15.46
CA GLU A 66 10.21 -8.25 15.71
C GLU A 66 10.88 -7.79 14.41
N ALA A 67 11.55 -6.64 14.46
CA ALA A 67 12.28 -6.07 13.33
C ALA A 67 13.63 -5.47 13.79
N THR A 68 14.49 -5.17 12.83
CA THR A 68 15.75 -4.45 13.08
C THR A 68 15.84 -3.27 12.13
N VAL A 69 16.10 -2.08 12.65
CA VAL A 69 16.26 -0.84 11.88
C VAL A 69 17.57 -0.18 12.27
N GLY A 70 18.47 0.02 11.32
CA GLY A 70 19.77 0.65 11.58
C GLY A 70 20.59 -0.03 12.68
N GLY A 71 20.43 -1.35 12.85
CA GLY A 71 21.07 -2.13 13.92
C GLY A 71 20.34 -2.09 15.27
N LEU A 72 19.26 -1.32 15.40
CA LEU A 72 18.39 -1.30 16.57
C LEU A 72 17.35 -2.43 16.46
N ARG A 73 17.33 -3.32 17.44
CA ARG A 73 16.31 -4.38 17.53
C ARG A 73 15.04 -3.80 18.16
N LEU A 74 13.94 -3.95 17.44
CA LEU A 74 12.61 -3.54 17.86
C LEU A 74 11.76 -4.79 18.14
N PRO A 75 11.41 -5.07 19.40
CA PRO A 75 10.55 -6.21 19.73
C PRO A 75 9.10 -5.97 19.26
N THR A 76 8.35 -7.05 19.12
CA THR A 76 6.88 -6.97 18.93
C THR A 76 6.24 -6.13 20.03
N GLY A 77 5.24 -5.32 19.71
CA GLY A 77 4.60 -4.39 20.64
C GLY A 77 5.33 -3.03 20.76
N THR A 78 6.43 -2.83 20.04
CA THR A 78 7.07 -1.51 19.98
C THR A 78 6.11 -0.48 19.39
N VAL A 79 5.95 0.67 20.04
CA VAL A 79 5.17 1.79 19.53
C VAL A 79 6.00 2.55 18.49
N ILE A 80 5.50 2.62 17.28
CA ILE A 80 6.09 3.38 16.17
C ILE A 80 5.33 4.69 16.05
N ARG A 81 6.00 5.80 16.33
CA ARG A 81 5.42 7.13 16.24
C ARG A 81 5.71 7.75 14.89
N GLY A 82 4.69 8.37 14.33
CA GLY A 82 4.77 9.00 13.02
C GLY A 82 3.47 9.65 12.61
N GLN A 83 3.35 9.90 11.32
CA GLN A 83 2.18 10.57 10.76
C GLN A 83 1.87 10.05 9.36
N PHE A 84 0.59 10.10 9.01
CA PHE A 84 0.16 9.93 7.63
C PHE A 84 0.34 11.26 6.92
N GLU A 85 1.00 11.24 5.76
CA GLU A 85 1.28 12.41 4.93
C GLU A 85 0.70 12.24 3.53
N PRO A 86 0.27 13.34 2.88
CA PRO A 86 -0.22 13.31 1.51
C PRO A 86 0.82 12.75 0.52
N ALA A 87 0.35 11.87 -0.35
CA ALA A 87 1.10 11.32 -1.47
C ALA A 87 0.21 11.25 -2.70
N GLU A 88 0.81 11.13 -3.89
CA GLU A 88 0.02 10.99 -5.12
C GLU A 88 -0.79 9.69 -5.11
N GLY A 89 -2.11 9.80 -5.05
CA GLY A 89 -3.05 8.67 -5.02
C GLY A 89 -3.34 8.11 -3.63
N GLY A 90 -3.09 8.89 -2.54
CA GLY A 90 -3.42 8.50 -1.18
C GLY A 90 -2.52 9.12 -0.11
N LEU A 91 -2.20 8.35 0.91
CA LEU A 91 -1.30 8.74 2.00
C LEU A 91 -0.16 7.75 2.14
N VAL A 92 0.97 8.21 2.67
CA VAL A 92 2.04 7.36 3.19
C VAL A 92 2.19 7.60 4.69
N TYR A 93 2.56 6.57 5.43
CA TYR A 93 2.91 6.73 6.84
C TYR A 93 4.41 6.95 6.97
N VAL A 94 4.80 8.06 7.60
CA VAL A 94 6.19 8.43 7.85
C VAL A 94 6.50 8.23 9.32
N ALA A 95 7.27 7.19 9.63
CA ALA A 95 7.73 6.89 10.98
C ALA A 95 8.99 7.70 11.29
N ASN A 96 9.02 8.34 12.46
CA ASN A 96 10.14 9.18 12.93
C ASN A 96 10.80 8.64 14.20
N SER A 97 10.10 7.86 15.01
CA SER A 97 10.65 7.28 16.24
C SER A 97 9.95 5.96 16.62
N ALA A 98 10.66 5.17 17.42
CA ALA A 98 10.16 3.95 18.03
C ALA A 98 10.35 4.04 19.56
N GLU A 99 9.35 3.62 20.33
CA GLU A 99 9.43 3.54 21.79
C GLU A 99 9.60 2.10 22.24
N VAL A 100 10.75 1.80 22.81
CA VAL A 100 11.12 0.49 23.36
C VAL A 100 11.45 0.66 24.84
N ASP A 101 10.80 -0.07 25.72
CA ASP A 101 11.03 -0.01 27.18
C ASP A 101 11.04 1.42 27.74
N SER A 102 10.07 2.24 27.33
CA SER A 102 9.94 3.67 27.70
C SER A 102 11.10 4.56 27.23
N ARG A 103 11.89 4.09 26.28
CA ARG A 103 12.94 4.87 25.62
C ARG A 103 12.56 5.15 24.18
N ILE A 104 12.76 6.38 23.76
CA ILE A 104 12.49 6.82 22.39
C ILE A 104 13.77 6.79 21.58
N PHE A 105 13.74 6.05 20.48
CA PHE A 105 14.83 5.95 19.50
C PHE A 105 14.38 6.60 18.20
N ARG A 106 15.24 7.38 17.58
CA ARG A 106 14.99 7.87 16.23
C ARG A 106 15.10 6.73 15.23
N ILE A 107 14.09 6.60 14.41
CA ILE A 107 14.09 5.74 13.23
C ILE A 107 13.64 6.58 12.03
N SER A 108 13.87 6.08 10.83
CA SER A 108 13.32 6.64 9.61
C SER A 108 12.77 5.47 8.78
N ALA A 109 11.47 5.44 8.61
CA ALA A 109 10.82 4.44 7.77
C ALA A 109 9.55 5.02 7.13
N VAL A 110 9.23 4.56 5.93
CA VAL A 110 8.06 5.03 5.19
C VAL A 110 7.24 3.83 4.74
N SER A 111 5.92 3.93 4.78
CA SER A 111 5.04 2.86 4.32
C SER A 111 4.96 2.78 2.79
N GLU A 112 4.39 1.68 2.31
CA GLU A 112 3.79 1.65 1.00
C GLU A 112 2.67 2.69 0.90
N LEU A 113 2.31 3.06 -0.35
CA LEU A 113 1.19 3.95 -0.60
C LEU A 113 -0.12 3.31 -0.11
N LEU A 114 -0.76 3.95 0.84
CA LEU A 114 -2.12 3.66 1.26
C LEU A 114 -3.05 4.40 0.31
N ARG A 115 -3.64 3.66 -0.62
CA ARG A 115 -4.47 4.24 -1.68
C ARG A 115 -5.73 4.87 -1.13
N ASP A 116 -6.07 6.01 -1.70
CA ASP A 116 -7.35 6.64 -1.47
C ASP A 116 -8.48 5.90 -2.20
N ASP A 117 -9.66 5.97 -1.64
CA ASP A 117 -10.90 5.50 -2.24
C ASP A 117 -12.02 6.50 -1.89
N LYS A 118 -13.14 6.40 -2.56
CA LYS A 118 -14.29 7.24 -2.27
C LYS A 118 -14.82 6.97 -0.86
N ASP A 119 -15.12 8.04 -0.13
CA ASP A 119 -15.61 7.93 1.25
C ASP A 119 -16.85 7.04 1.31
N PRO A 120 -16.76 5.82 1.87
CA PRO A 120 -17.90 4.89 1.92
C PRO A 120 -19.04 5.40 2.77
N ARG A 121 -18.81 6.40 3.64
CA ARG A 121 -19.85 7.03 4.46
C ARG A 121 -20.75 7.94 3.64
N GLN A 122 -20.26 8.43 2.50
CA GLN A 122 -20.99 9.30 1.57
C GLN A 122 -21.59 8.55 0.38
N THR A 123 -21.34 7.26 0.24
CA THR A 123 -21.95 6.40 -0.77
C THR A 123 -23.24 5.73 -0.27
N SER A 124 -23.89 6.28 0.76
CA SER A 124 -25.15 5.76 1.25
C SER A 124 -26.28 5.92 0.21
N ALA A 125 -27.28 5.05 0.27
CA ALA A 125 -28.43 5.13 -0.63
C ALA A 125 -29.11 6.51 -0.60
N GLY A 126 -29.08 7.21 0.55
CA GLY A 126 -29.60 8.57 0.70
C GLY A 126 -28.78 9.61 -0.06
N ALA A 127 -27.46 9.54 -0.03
CA ALA A 127 -26.58 10.43 -0.80
C ALA A 127 -26.78 10.20 -2.31
N ILE A 128 -26.78 8.93 -2.75
CA ILE A 128 -27.03 8.55 -4.15
C ILE A 128 -28.43 9.06 -4.61
N ALA A 129 -29.47 8.94 -3.76
CA ALA A 129 -30.80 9.43 -4.10
C ALA A 129 -30.82 10.96 -4.22
N THR A 130 -30.07 11.70 -3.40
CA THR A 130 -29.92 13.14 -3.51
C THR A 130 -29.26 13.55 -4.81
N ASP A 131 -28.19 12.90 -5.18
CA ASP A 131 -27.45 13.15 -6.44
C ASP A 131 -28.32 12.83 -7.67
N ALA A 132 -29.08 11.75 -7.61
CA ALA A 132 -30.07 11.40 -8.63
C ALA A 132 -31.15 12.47 -8.76
N ALA A 133 -31.62 13.02 -7.64
CA ALA A 133 -32.61 14.11 -7.64
C ALA A 133 -32.07 15.39 -8.26
N ILE A 134 -30.82 15.75 -7.95
CA ILE A 134 -30.11 16.90 -8.57
C ILE A 134 -29.98 16.70 -10.07
N GLY A 135 -29.53 15.51 -10.50
CA GLY A 135 -29.39 15.17 -11.90
C GLY A 135 -30.71 15.17 -12.66
N ALA A 136 -31.81 14.67 -12.04
CA ALA A 136 -33.12 14.69 -12.61
C ALA A 136 -33.67 16.14 -12.78
N ALA A 137 -33.43 17.02 -11.78
CA ALA A 137 -33.76 18.43 -11.87
C ALA A 137 -32.98 19.13 -13.01
N GLY A 138 -31.68 18.81 -13.15
CA GLY A 138 -30.87 19.33 -14.27
C GLY A 138 -31.36 18.84 -15.63
N GLY A 139 -31.71 17.56 -15.75
CA GLY A 139 -32.29 17.00 -16.99
C GLY A 139 -33.64 17.65 -17.35
N TYR A 140 -34.48 17.93 -16.35
CA TYR A 140 -35.75 18.65 -16.57
C TYR A 140 -35.51 20.06 -17.11
N VAL A 141 -34.62 20.83 -16.49
CA VAL A 141 -34.34 22.21 -16.92
C VAL A 141 -33.76 22.22 -18.35
N ILE A 142 -32.89 21.31 -18.72
CA ILE A 142 -32.35 21.21 -20.08
C ILE A 142 -33.48 20.84 -21.07
N GLY A 143 -34.30 19.85 -20.73
CA GLY A 143 -35.44 19.44 -21.55
C GLY A 143 -36.42 20.54 -21.79
N GLU A 144 -36.78 21.34 -20.75
CA GLU A 144 -37.68 22.48 -20.84
C GLU A 144 -37.12 23.57 -21.77
N VAL A 145 -35.83 23.83 -21.75
CA VAL A 145 -35.16 24.82 -22.62
C VAL A 145 -35.10 24.38 -24.09
N LEU A 146 -34.99 23.07 -24.33
CA LEU A 146 -34.89 22.50 -25.69
C LEU A 146 -36.24 22.13 -26.33
N GLY A 147 -37.31 22.17 -25.54
CA GLY A 147 -38.67 21.76 -25.93
C GLY A 147 -39.36 21.13 -24.74
N ASP A 148 -40.27 20.25 -24.91
CA ASP A 148 -40.96 19.58 -23.79
C ASP A 148 -40.02 18.57 -23.14
N ALA A 149 -39.81 18.69 -21.81
CA ALA A 149 -39.01 17.74 -21.02
C ALA A 149 -39.70 16.35 -21.04
N SER A 150 -39.00 15.40 -21.64
CA SER A 150 -39.46 14.03 -21.72
C SER A 150 -39.07 13.19 -20.51
N PHE A 151 -39.76 12.09 -20.26
CA PHE A 151 -39.39 11.13 -19.23
C PHE A 151 -37.94 10.62 -19.38
N TRP A 152 -37.49 10.48 -20.61
CA TRP A 152 -36.12 10.00 -20.92
C TRP A 152 -35.07 11.01 -20.56
N GLU A 153 -35.31 12.29 -20.70
CA GLU A 153 -34.38 13.36 -20.29
C GLU A 153 -34.28 13.47 -18.79
N ILE A 154 -35.39 13.32 -18.06
CA ILE A 154 -35.39 13.28 -16.61
C ILE A 154 -34.72 12.03 -16.10
N ALA A 155 -34.99 10.87 -16.68
CA ALA A 155 -34.33 9.61 -16.31
C ALA A 155 -32.83 9.64 -16.66
N GLY A 156 -32.45 10.20 -17.80
CA GLY A 156 -31.05 10.40 -18.20
C GLY A 156 -30.33 11.34 -17.24
N GLY A 157 -30.96 12.44 -16.83
CA GLY A 157 -30.45 13.38 -15.85
C GLY A 157 -30.24 12.71 -14.48
N ALA A 158 -31.21 11.92 -14.01
CA ALA A 158 -31.09 11.17 -12.77
C ALA A 158 -29.92 10.17 -12.81
N ALA A 159 -29.77 9.43 -13.91
CA ALA A 159 -28.66 8.50 -14.08
C ALA A 159 -27.30 9.23 -14.12
N ALA A 160 -27.24 10.38 -14.81
CA ALA A 160 -26.05 11.22 -14.83
C ALA A 160 -25.72 11.78 -13.43
N GLY A 161 -26.76 12.20 -12.66
CA GLY A 161 -26.61 12.66 -11.28
C GLY A 161 -25.98 11.61 -10.36
N VAL A 162 -26.41 10.35 -10.45
CA VAL A 162 -25.81 9.23 -9.71
C VAL A 162 -24.35 9.05 -10.08
N LEU A 163 -24.01 9.11 -11.38
CA LEU A 163 -22.64 8.98 -11.84
C LEU A 163 -21.75 10.15 -11.36
N VAL A 164 -22.26 11.39 -11.45
CA VAL A 164 -21.54 12.60 -11.05
C VAL A 164 -21.37 12.64 -9.53
N GLY A 165 -22.42 12.39 -8.75
CA GLY A 165 -22.37 12.37 -7.30
C GLY A 165 -21.36 11.34 -6.78
N ASN A 166 -21.35 10.14 -7.37
CA ASN A 166 -20.34 9.15 -7.04
C ASN A 166 -18.92 9.56 -7.50
N THR A 167 -18.75 10.49 -8.45
CA THR A 167 -17.44 11.05 -8.82
C THR A 167 -17.01 12.20 -7.92
N THR A 168 -17.93 12.91 -7.29
CA THR A 168 -17.67 14.08 -6.43
C THR A 168 -17.47 13.73 -4.95
N ALA A 169 -17.76 12.48 -4.53
CA ALA A 169 -17.48 12.04 -3.18
C ALA A 169 -15.98 12.26 -2.85
N PRO A 170 -15.67 12.83 -1.66
CA PRO A 170 -14.29 13.04 -1.27
C PRO A 170 -13.51 11.72 -1.23
N LEU A 171 -12.24 11.81 -1.59
CA LEU A 171 -11.32 10.69 -1.54
C LEU A 171 -10.69 10.62 -0.15
N VAL A 172 -10.76 9.45 0.46
CA VAL A 172 -10.21 9.18 1.79
C VAL A 172 -9.37 7.91 1.78
N VAL A 173 -8.35 7.88 2.60
CA VAL A 173 -7.65 6.64 2.92
C VAL A 173 -8.35 5.99 4.10
N VAL A 174 -8.72 4.73 3.96
CA VAL A 174 -9.41 3.96 5.00
C VAL A 174 -8.40 3.04 5.67
N VAL A 175 -8.13 3.27 6.96
CA VAL A 175 -7.29 2.40 7.78
C VAL A 175 -8.19 1.65 8.76
N LYS A 176 -8.29 0.34 8.55
CA LYS A 176 -9.12 -0.53 9.40
C LYS A 176 -8.37 -0.93 10.68
N PRO A 177 -9.07 -1.27 11.77
CA PRO A 177 -8.47 -1.91 12.93
C PRO A 177 -7.62 -3.11 12.51
N ASP A 178 -6.46 -3.28 13.14
CA ASP A 178 -5.50 -4.36 12.90
C ASP A 178 -4.99 -4.50 11.44
N GLN A 179 -5.26 -3.50 10.59
CA GLN A 179 -4.71 -3.48 9.23
C GLN A 179 -3.20 -3.40 9.29
N GLN A 180 -2.52 -4.40 8.72
CA GLN A 180 -1.06 -4.39 8.59
C GLN A 180 -0.61 -3.32 7.61
N ILE A 181 0.37 -2.54 8.05
CA ILE A 181 1.06 -1.51 7.26
C ILE A 181 2.54 -1.88 7.26
N THR A 182 3.09 -2.13 6.08
CA THR A 182 4.51 -2.42 5.91
C THR A 182 5.28 -1.11 5.80
N LEU A 183 6.27 -0.92 6.67
CA LEU A 183 7.18 0.24 6.65
C LEU A 183 8.55 -0.23 6.19
N PHE A 184 9.19 0.54 5.34
CA PHE A 184 10.56 0.30 4.85
C PHE A 184 11.49 1.32 5.49
N ALA A 185 12.51 0.82 6.18
CA ALA A 185 13.55 1.66 6.76
C ALA A 185 14.42 2.29 5.65
N ASN A 186 14.74 3.57 5.83
CA ASN A 186 15.59 4.36 4.93
C ASN A 186 17.01 4.50 5.47
#